data_b4720869a90e85ea2c6117c06d134852
#
_entry.id   b4720869a90e85ea2c6117c06d134852
#
_cell.length_a   1.000
_cell.length_b   1.000
_cell.length_c   1.000
_cell.angle_alpha   90.00
_cell.angle_beta   90.00
_cell.angle_gamma   90.00
#
_symmetry.space_group_name_H-M   'P 1'
#
loop_
_entity.id
_entity.type
_entity.pdbx_description
1 polymer ?
#
loop_
_entity_poly.entity_id
_entity_poly.type
_entity_poly.pdbx_seq_one_letter_code
_entity_poly.pdbx_strand_id
1 'polypeptide(L)'
;MIPVLTPEERRAVDRAAPEPEEVLVARAGGAVAREALSMLGGAYGRRVVVVAGKGNNGADGRVAADRLRRQGIRVEVVDAGDQPERLPDSDLVIDAAYGTGFRGDYTAPDPAGAPVLAVDIPSGIDGLTGEAQPGAVRATATITFAALKTGLLLGAGFQHAGRVSVADIGLDVSRSTIGVVESADVAAWLPGRERDSHK
;
A
#
# COMPACT_ATOMS: atom_id res chain seq x y z
N MET A 1 19.93 -3.07 -1.25
CA MET A 1 18.90 -3.28 -0.18
C MET A 1 17.69 -2.42 -0.46
N ILE A 2 16.48 -2.96 -0.35
CA ILE A 2 15.23 -2.22 -0.45
C ILE A 2 14.92 -1.61 0.92
N PRO A 3 14.76 -0.28 1.05
CA PRO A 3 14.52 0.36 2.33
C PRO A 3 13.17 -0.06 2.96
N VAL A 4 13.17 -0.20 4.28
CA VAL A 4 11.98 -0.54 5.08
C VAL A 4 11.82 0.51 6.16
N LEU A 5 10.63 1.05 6.34
CA LEU A 5 10.32 2.05 7.35
C LEU A 5 9.42 1.48 8.44
N THR A 6 9.78 1.74 9.68
CA THR A 6 8.84 1.64 10.80
C THR A 6 7.81 2.78 10.74
N PRO A 7 6.66 2.67 11.44
CA PRO A 7 5.70 3.77 11.51
C PRO A 7 6.29 5.08 12.06
N GLU A 8 7.30 5.00 12.91
CA GLU A 8 7.99 6.17 13.47
C GLU A 8 8.89 6.84 12.42
N GLU A 9 9.74 6.04 11.74
CA GLU A 9 10.59 6.53 10.65
C GLU A 9 9.72 7.12 9.51
N ARG A 10 8.60 6.46 9.17
CA ARG A 10 7.65 6.98 8.19
C ARG A 10 7.16 8.39 8.57
N ARG A 11 6.71 8.59 9.81
CA ARG A 11 6.29 9.91 10.30
C ARG A 11 7.42 10.94 10.28
N ALA A 12 8.66 10.52 10.52
CA ALA A 12 9.83 11.41 10.44
C ALA A 12 10.11 11.84 9.00
N VAL A 13 10.01 10.90 8.06
CA VAL A 13 10.16 11.17 6.62
C VAL A 13 9.07 12.12 6.12
N ASP A 14 7.80 11.89 6.50
CA ASP A 14 6.68 12.75 6.11
C ASP A 14 6.86 14.20 6.63
N ARG A 15 7.32 14.37 7.89
CA ARG A 15 7.60 15.71 8.47
C ARG A 15 8.79 16.42 7.82
N ALA A 16 9.72 15.68 7.26
CA ALA A 16 10.91 16.22 6.60
C ALA A 16 10.69 16.50 5.11
N ALA A 17 9.52 16.14 4.58
CA ALA A 17 9.21 16.32 3.18
C ALA A 17 9.26 17.81 2.80
N PRO A 18 9.96 18.17 1.72
CA PRO A 18 10.03 19.55 1.26
C PRO A 18 8.77 20.00 0.52
N GLU A 19 7.99 19.06 -0.01
CA GLU A 19 6.76 19.34 -0.75
C GLU A 19 5.55 19.44 0.17
N PRO A 20 4.56 20.26 -0.22
CA PRO A 20 3.26 20.30 0.44
C PRO A 20 2.56 18.93 0.42
N GLU A 21 1.76 18.67 1.45
CA GLU A 21 1.03 17.40 1.60
C GLU A 21 0.15 17.08 0.38
N GLU A 22 -0.49 18.10 -0.21
CA GLU A 22 -1.35 17.94 -1.38
C GLU A 22 -0.58 17.39 -2.60
N VAL A 23 0.69 17.73 -2.73
CA VAL A 23 1.57 17.21 -3.79
C VAL A 23 1.87 15.74 -3.57
N LEU A 24 2.16 15.36 -2.33
CA LEU A 24 2.42 13.97 -1.97
C LEU A 24 1.16 13.10 -2.16
N VAL A 25 0.02 13.56 -1.70
CA VAL A 25 -1.30 12.92 -1.90
C VAL A 25 -1.61 12.78 -3.40
N ALA A 26 -1.35 13.82 -4.21
CA ALA A 26 -1.56 13.74 -5.64
C ALA A 26 -0.66 12.70 -6.32
N ARG A 27 0.61 12.54 -5.87
CA ARG A 27 1.54 11.53 -6.38
C ARG A 27 1.11 10.13 -5.94
N ALA A 28 0.76 9.95 -4.66
CA ALA A 28 0.32 8.69 -4.09
C ALA A 28 -0.97 8.20 -4.76
N GLY A 29 -2.02 9.01 -4.79
CA GLY A 29 -3.28 8.66 -5.46
C GLY A 29 -3.10 8.43 -6.97
N GLY A 30 -2.12 9.09 -7.59
CA GLY A 30 -1.72 8.79 -8.97
C GLY A 30 -1.09 7.41 -9.13
N ALA A 31 -0.28 6.98 -8.19
CA ALA A 31 0.32 5.65 -8.18
C ALA A 31 -0.76 4.58 -7.95
N VAL A 32 -1.68 4.80 -6.99
CA VAL A 32 -2.82 3.91 -6.76
C VAL A 32 -3.67 3.74 -8.03
N ALA A 33 -3.98 4.84 -8.72
CA ALA A 33 -4.78 4.77 -9.95
C ALA A 33 -4.08 3.97 -11.07
N ARG A 34 -2.76 4.10 -11.22
CA ARG A 34 -1.98 3.32 -12.19
C ARG A 34 -1.98 1.83 -11.86
N GLU A 35 -1.78 1.49 -10.58
CA GLU A 35 -1.81 0.10 -10.12
C GLU A 35 -3.19 -0.51 -10.33
N ALA A 36 -4.26 0.22 -9.99
CA ALA A 36 -5.64 -0.19 -10.23
C ALA A 36 -5.91 -0.46 -11.73
N LEU A 37 -5.47 0.43 -12.63
CA LEU A 37 -5.60 0.23 -14.07
C LEU A 37 -4.84 -1.02 -14.55
N SER A 38 -3.65 -1.27 -14.01
CA SER A 38 -2.88 -2.47 -14.30
C SER A 38 -3.63 -3.74 -13.88
N MET A 39 -4.21 -3.76 -12.68
CA MET A 39 -5.00 -4.90 -12.19
C MET A 39 -6.28 -5.13 -13.00
N LEU A 40 -6.92 -4.05 -13.45
CA LEU A 40 -8.16 -4.12 -14.26
C LEU A 40 -7.90 -4.58 -15.70
N GLY A 41 -6.68 -4.48 -16.20
CA GLY A 41 -6.34 -4.77 -17.60
C GLY A 41 -6.97 -3.80 -18.60
N GLY A 42 -7.46 -2.64 -18.15
CA GLY A 42 -8.09 -1.60 -18.97
C GLY A 42 -9.23 -0.89 -18.25
N ALA A 43 -9.78 0.16 -18.86
CA ALA A 43 -10.77 1.03 -18.25
C ALA A 43 -12.23 0.76 -18.70
N TYR A 44 -12.40 0.28 -19.94
CA TYR A 44 -13.72 0.21 -20.54
C TYR A 44 -14.68 -0.72 -19.80
N GLY A 45 -15.85 -0.19 -19.41
CA GLY A 45 -16.92 -0.93 -18.75
C GLY A 45 -16.66 -1.27 -17.28
N ARG A 46 -15.47 -0.95 -16.73
CA ARG A 46 -15.06 -1.31 -15.39
C ARG A 46 -15.77 -0.53 -14.29
N ARG A 47 -15.92 -1.21 -13.15
CA ARG A 47 -16.48 -0.66 -11.91
C ARG A 47 -15.48 -0.85 -10.79
N VAL A 48 -15.25 0.20 -10.00
CA VAL A 48 -14.35 0.20 -8.85
C VAL A 48 -15.09 0.74 -7.63
N VAL A 49 -14.92 0.10 -6.50
CA VAL A 49 -15.34 0.63 -5.20
C VAL A 49 -14.11 1.04 -4.42
N VAL A 50 -14.10 2.25 -3.87
CA VAL A 50 -13.04 2.75 -3.01
C VAL A 50 -13.58 2.91 -1.60
N VAL A 51 -13.05 2.15 -0.64
CA VAL A 51 -13.34 2.36 0.78
C VAL A 51 -12.33 3.34 1.32
N ALA A 52 -12.77 4.55 1.65
CA ALA A 52 -11.87 5.65 1.99
C ALA A 52 -12.08 6.16 3.42
N GLY A 53 -11.01 6.20 4.21
CA GLY A 53 -10.99 6.79 5.54
C GLY A 53 -10.91 8.33 5.50
N LYS A 54 -10.87 8.95 6.69
CA LYS A 54 -10.78 10.43 6.86
C LYS A 54 -9.34 10.97 6.79
N GLY A 55 -8.31 10.09 6.91
CA GLY A 55 -6.90 10.47 6.90
C GLY A 55 -6.28 10.49 5.50
N ASN A 56 -4.95 10.62 5.45
CA ASN A 56 -4.17 10.70 4.19
C ASN A 56 -4.37 9.48 3.30
N ASN A 57 -4.47 8.29 3.89
CA ASN A 57 -4.77 7.07 3.13
C ASN A 57 -6.08 7.20 2.34
N GLY A 58 -7.13 7.73 3.00
CA GLY A 58 -8.41 8.01 2.34
C GLY A 58 -8.32 9.12 1.30
N ALA A 59 -7.48 10.14 1.53
CA ALA A 59 -7.22 11.19 0.55
C ALA A 59 -6.55 10.61 -0.72
N ASP A 60 -5.56 9.73 -0.56
CA ASP A 60 -4.92 9.00 -1.66
C ASP A 60 -5.95 8.20 -2.47
N GLY A 61 -6.84 7.47 -1.78
CA GLY A 61 -7.93 6.73 -2.39
C GLY A 61 -8.91 7.61 -3.17
N ARG A 62 -9.29 8.78 -2.63
CA ARG A 62 -10.17 9.74 -3.32
C ARG A 62 -9.53 10.35 -4.55
N VAL A 63 -8.24 10.70 -4.49
CA VAL A 63 -7.47 11.17 -5.67
C VAL A 63 -7.39 10.05 -6.72
N ALA A 64 -7.18 8.81 -6.31
CA ALA A 64 -7.20 7.67 -7.24
C ALA A 64 -8.58 7.51 -7.89
N ALA A 65 -9.67 7.61 -7.13
CA ALA A 65 -11.04 7.55 -7.62
C ALA A 65 -11.29 8.60 -8.71
N ASP A 66 -10.86 9.85 -8.48
CA ASP A 66 -11.04 10.93 -9.45
C ASP A 66 -10.22 10.71 -10.72
N ARG A 67 -9.01 10.15 -10.61
CA ARG A 67 -8.19 9.80 -11.78
C ARG A 67 -8.80 8.66 -12.57
N LEU A 68 -9.34 7.64 -11.92
CA LEU A 68 -10.02 6.51 -12.57
C LEU A 68 -11.31 6.96 -13.27
N ARG A 69 -12.08 7.86 -12.66
CA ARG A 69 -13.28 8.47 -13.32
C ARG A 69 -12.91 9.20 -14.59
N ARG A 70 -11.80 9.95 -14.61
CA ARG A 70 -11.30 10.64 -15.84
C ARG A 70 -10.87 9.67 -16.92
N GLN A 71 -10.57 8.40 -16.59
CA GLN A 71 -10.31 7.33 -17.55
C GLN A 71 -11.58 6.59 -17.99
N GLY A 72 -12.77 7.04 -17.58
CA GLY A 72 -14.05 6.45 -17.96
C GLY A 72 -14.49 5.26 -17.10
N ILE A 73 -13.82 5.00 -15.97
CA ILE A 73 -14.21 3.95 -15.02
C ILE A 73 -15.34 4.47 -14.12
N ARG A 74 -16.32 3.64 -13.86
CA ARG A 74 -17.36 3.92 -12.85
C ARG A 74 -16.80 3.69 -11.47
N VAL A 75 -16.69 4.74 -10.66
CA VAL A 75 -16.12 4.64 -9.32
C VAL A 75 -17.10 5.10 -8.28
N GLU A 76 -17.40 4.24 -7.33
CA GLU A 76 -18.11 4.54 -6.10
C GLU A 76 -17.11 4.72 -4.96
N VAL A 77 -17.30 5.73 -4.13
CA VAL A 77 -16.49 5.96 -2.92
C VAL A 77 -17.38 5.77 -1.72
N VAL A 78 -16.99 4.86 -0.84
CA VAL A 78 -17.68 4.52 0.41
C VAL A 78 -16.82 5.01 1.57
N ASP A 79 -17.40 5.72 2.52
CA ASP A 79 -16.67 6.13 3.72
C ASP A 79 -16.45 4.94 4.66
N ALA A 80 -15.22 4.76 5.15
CA ALA A 80 -14.81 3.64 5.98
C ALA A 80 -15.54 3.57 7.36
N GLY A 81 -16.21 4.66 7.79
CA GLY A 81 -17.04 4.68 8.99
C GLY A 81 -18.49 4.27 8.78
N ASP A 82 -18.94 4.25 7.52
CA ASP A 82 -20.34 4.02 7.14
C ASP A 82 -20.45 2.94 6.06
N GLN A 83 -19.42 2.09 5.89
CA GLN A 83 -19.44 1.03 4.89
C GLN A 83 -20.50 -0.03 5.21
N PRO A 84 -21.16 -0.60 4.17
CA PRO A 84 -22.04 -1.74 4.35
C PRO A 84 -21.24 -3.00 4.70
N GLU A 85 -21.88 -4.03 5.25
CA GLU A 85 -21.24 -5.33 5.52
C GLU A 85 -20.68 -5.96 4.23
N ARG A 86 -21.37 -5.76 3.10
CA ARG A 86 -20.95 -6.21 1.77
C ARG A 86 -20.98 -5.06 0.79
N LEU A 87 -19.87 -4.89 0.04
CA LEU A 87 -19.74 -3.88 -0.99
C LEU A 87 -20.55 -4.22 -2.24
N PRO A 88 -20.93 -3.21 -3.05
CA PRO A 88 -21.51 -3.42 -4.37
C PRO A 88 -20.58 -4.24 -5.28
N ASP A 89 -21.17 -5.01 -6.19
CA ASP A 89 -20.43 -5.77 -7.18
C ASP A 89 -19.54 -4.86 -8.02
N SER A 90 -18.25 -5.19 -8.07
CA SER A 90 -17.22 -4.41 -8.74
C SER A 90 -16.12 -5.29 -9.34
N ASP A 91 -15.33 -4.74 -10.26
CA ASP A 91 -14.16 -5.42 -10.84
C ASP A 91 -12.91 -5.28 -9.94
N LEU A 92 -12.90 -4.29 -9.05
CA LEU A 92 -11.81 -4.02 -8.10
C LEU A 92 -12.34 -3.24 -6.90
N VAL A 93 -11.90 -3.61 -5.71
CA VAL A 93 -12.02 -2.79 -4.50
C VAL A 93 -10.68 -2.15 -4.20
N ILE A 94 -10.67 -0.85 -3.90
CA ILE A 94 -9.50 -0.14 -3.38
C ILE A 94 -9.74 0.08 -1.89
N ASP A 95 -8.92 -0.55 -1.06
CA ASP A 95 -8.88 -0.35 0.37
C ASP A 95 -7.96 0.83 0.71
N ALA A 96 -8.57 1.97 0.95
CA ALA A 96 -7.93 3.20 1.42
C ALA A 96 -8.53 3.65 2.77
N ALA A 97 -9.02 2.71 3.57
CA ALA A 97 -9.66 3.02 4.84
C ALA A 97 -8.63 3.53 5.85
N TYR A 98 -7.59 2.75 6.11
CA TYR A 98 -6.61 3.07 7.15
C TYR A 98 -5.20 2.65 6.73
N GLY A 99 -4.21 3.51 6.98
CA GLY A 99 -2.78 3.24 6.78
C GLY A 99 -2.07 2.90 8.08
N THR A 100 -0.73 2.91 8.07
CA THR A 100 0.16 2.51 9.19
C THR A 100 -0.05 3.28 10.50
N GLY A 101 -0.71 4.42 10.46
CA GLY A 101 -1.00 5.26 11.64
C GLY A 101 -2.29 4.92 12.38
N PHE A 102 -3.09 4.02 11.87
CA PHE A 102 -4.40 3.70 12.44
C PHE A 102 -4.29 3.06 13.83
N ARG A 103 -5.18 3.48 14.73
CA ARG A 103 -5.39 2.90 16.05
C ARG A 103 -6.89 2.79 16.27
N GLY A 104 -7.38 1.62 16.62
CA GLY A 104 -8.79 1.33 16.82
C GLY A 104 -9.17 -0.02 16.23
N ASP A 105 -10.44 -0.36 16.29
CA ASP A 105 -10.99 -1.58 15.72
C ASP A 105 -11.49 -1.30 14.29
N TYR A 106 -11.22 -2.24 13.39
CA TYR A 106 -11.71 -2.19 12.03
C TYR A 106 -12.14 -3.57 11.56
N THR A 107 -13.28 -3.63 10.93
CA THR A 107 -13.76 -4.82 10.21
C THR A 107 -13.98 -4.43 8.76
N ALA A 108 -13.24 -5.07 7.87
CA ALA A 108 -13.39 -4.85 6.44
C ALA A 108 -14.75 -5.33 5.93
N PRO A 109 -15.40 -4.59 5.02
CA PRO A 109 -16.58 -5.08 4.33
C PRO A 109 -16.22 -6.26 3.41
N ASP A 110 -17.20 -7.16 3.17
CA ASP A 110 -17.04 -8.21 2.15
C ASP A 110 -16.89 -7.58 0.76
N PRO A 111 -15.77 -7.83 0.06
CA PRO A 111 -15.51 -7.26 -1.27
C PRO A 111 -16.36 -7.88 -2.38
N ALA A 112 -17.35 -8.71 -2.06
CA ALA A 112 -18.23 -9.38 -3.04
C ALA A 112 -17.48 -10.25 -4.08
N GLY A 113 -16.32 -10.80 -3.69
CA GLY A 113 -15.48 -11.61 -4.57
C GLY A 113 -14.56 -10.81 -5.50
N ALA A 114 -14.60 -9.47 -5.46
CA ALA A 114 -13.67 -8.63 -6.20
C ALA A 114 -12.24 -8.71 -5.64
N PRO A 115 -11.20 -8.62 -6.49
CA PRO A 115 -9.84 -8.44 -6.02
C PRO A 115 -9.72 -7.12 -5.24
N VAL A 116 -8.79 -7.09 -4.26
CA VAL A 116 -8.59 -5.93 -3.40
C VAL A 116 -7.18 -5.36 -3.61
N LEU A 117 -7.10 -4.06 -3.90
CA LEU A 117 -5.87 -3.27 -3.88
C LEU A 117 -5.81 -2.47 -2.59
N ALA A 118 -4.89 -2.80 -1.69
CA ALA A 118 -4.67 -2.03 -0.48
C ALA A 118 -3.73 -0.85 -0.73
N VAL A 119 -4.03 0.29 -0.10
CA VAL A 119 -3.24 1.52 -0.15
C VAL A 119 -2.39 1.62 1.11
N ASP A 120 -1.08 1.75 0.96
CA ASP A 120 -0.05 1.82 1.99
C ASP A 120 0.15 0.49 2.74
N ILE A 121 -0.88 -0.02 3.40
CA ILE A 121 -0.94 -1.30 4.11
C ILE A 121 -2.41 -1.77 4.14
N PRO A 122 -2.71 -3.08 4.12
CA PRO A 122 -4.09 -3.53 4.27
C PRO A 122 -4.68 -3.04 5.59
N SER A 123 -5.88 -2.47 5.53
CA SER A 123 -6.54 -1.92 6.72
C SER A 123 -6.80 -3.00 7.76
N GLY A 124 -6.50 -2.69 9.03
CA GLY A 124 -6.55 -3.63 10.14
C GLY A 124 -5.25 -4.38 10.40
N ILE A 125 -4.17 -4.11 9.63
CA ILE A 125 -2.82 -4.63 9.90
C ILE A 125 -2.01 -3.60 10.70
N ASP A 126 -1.36 -4.05 11.77
CA ASP A 126 -0.43 -3.18 12.53
C ASP A 126 0.84 -2.91 11.70
N GLY A 127 1.13 -1.62 11.52
CA GLY A 127 2.22 -1.17 10.65
C GLY A 127 3.63 -1.50 11.16
N LEU A 128 3.79 -1.85 12.44
CA LEU A 128 5.06 -2.22 13.04
C LEU A 128 5.23 -3.73 13.15
N THR A 129 4.24 -4.41 13.73
CA THR A 129 4.34 -5.83 14.09
C THR A 129 3.82 -6.77 13.00
N GLY A 130 2.95 -6.28 12.09
CA GLY A 130 2.25 -7.10 11.12
C GLY A 130 1.12 -7.94 11.72
N GLU A 131 0.73 -7.67 12.97
CA GLU A 131 -0.44 -8.31 13.56
C GLU A 131 -1.71 -7.89 12.82
N ALA A 132 -2.59 -8.85 12.58
CA ALA A 132 -3.87 -8.62 11.90
C ALA A 132 -5.01 -8.61 12.91
N GLN A 133 -5.88 -7.62 12.82
CA GLN A 133 -7.18 -7.65 13.49
C GLN A 133 -8.08 -8.76 12.88
N PRO A 134 -9.05 -9.29 13.63
CA PRO A 134 -9.93 -10.36 13.13
C PRO A 134 -10.64 -10.03 11.81
N GLY A 135 -10.96 -8.75 11.58
CA GLY A 135 -11.60 -8.25 10.36
C GLY A 135 -10.68 -7.54 9.40
N ALA A 136 -9.35 -7.74 9.49
CA ALA A 136 -8.39 -7.08 8.61
C ALA A 136 -8.58 -7.47 7.14
N VAL A 137 -8.32 -6.51 6.25
CA VAL A 137 -8.36 -6.70 4.81
C VAL A 137 -7.36 -7.77 4.36
N ARG A 138 -7.80 -8.64 3.44
CA ARG A 138 -6.92 -9.54 2.67
C ARG A 138 -6.79 -8.99 1.27
N ALA A 139 -5.66 -8.37 0.97
CA ALA A 139 -5.42 -7.76 -0.32
C ALA A 139 -4.92 -8.78 -1.36
N THR A 140 -5.30 -8.59 -2.61
CA THR A 140 -4.70 -9.25 -3.78
C THR A 140 -3.35 -8.60 -4.11
N ALA A 141 -3.29 -7.28 -3.94
CA ALA A 141 -2.08 -6.48 -4.07
C ALA A 141 -2.10 -5.31 -3.10
N THR A 142 -0.91 -4.84 -2.72
CA THR A 142 -0.71 -3.64 -1.91
C THR A 142 0.25 -2.71 -2.63
N ILE A 143 -0.13 -1.44 -2.79
CA ILE A 143 0.78 -0.39 -3.22
C ILE A 143 1.15 0.45 -2.00
N THR A 144 2.44 0.49 -1.68
CA THR A 144 2.99 1.28 -0.58
C THR A 144 3.88 2.40 -1.11
N PHE A 145 4.18 3.42 -0.31
CA PHE A 145 4.85 4.63 -0.77
C PHE A 145 6.23 4.79 -0.16
N ALA A 146 7.17 5.28 -0.98
CA ALA A 146 8.55 5.60 -0.65
C ALA A 146 9.41 4.38 -0.25
N ALA A 147 8.93 3.53 0.65
CA ALA A 147 9.63 2.33 1.13
C ALA A 147 8.63 1.26 1.58
N LEU A 148 9.10 0.03 1.75
CA LEU A 148 8.35 -1.02 2.42
C LEU A 148 8.05 -0.63 3.87
N LYS A 149 7.04 -1.26 4.47
CA LYS A 149 6.70 -1.09 5.90
C LYS A 149 6.99 -2.39 6.64
N THR A 150 7.46 -2.30 7.88
CA THR A 150 7.74 -3.49 8.70
C THR A 150 6.53 -4.41 8.76
N GLY A 151 5.33 -3.86 8.96
CA GLY A 151 4.09 -4.62 9.03
C GLY A 151 3.71 -5.38 7.76
N LEU A 152 4.23 -5.01 6.59
CA LEU A 152 4.02 -5.76 5.34
C LEU A 152 4.92 -7.00 5.21
N LEU A 153 5.98 -7.06 6.02
CA LEU A 153 7.01 -8.10 5.95
C LEU A 153 6.90 -9.13 7.07
N LEU A 154 6.11 -8.84 8.10
CA LEU A 154 6.04 -9.62 9.33
C LEU A 154 4.67 -10.29 9.51
N GLY A 155 4.68 -11.47 10.11
CA GLY A 155 3.50 -12.15 10.64
C GLY A 155 2.34 -12.27 9.66
N ALA A 156 1.16 -11.95 10.13
CA ALA A 156 -0.07 -11.96 9.34
C ALA A 156 -0.09 -10.89 8.24
N GLY A 157 0.60 -9.76 8.46
CA GLY A 157 0.67 -8.68 7.48
C GLY A 157 1.26 -9.13 6.16
N PHE A 158 2.33 -9.96 6.18
CA PHE A 158 2.87 -10.59 4.97
C PHE A 158 1.83 -11.42 4.21
N GLN A 159 1.00 -12.18 4.95
CA GLN A 159 -0.04 -13.04 4.35
C GLN A 159 -1.24 -12.24 3.82
N HIS A 160 -1.49 -11.05 4.38
CA HIS A 160 -2.60 -10.18 4.01
C HIS A 160 -2.27 -9.20 2.88
N ALA A 161 -0.98 -8.91 2.65
CA ALA A 161 -0.54 -7.87 1.72
C ALA A 161 -0.69 -8.25 0.24
N GLY A 162 -0.74 -9.54 -0.09
CA GLY A 162 -0.69 -9.99 -1.47
C GLY A 162 0.62 -9.57 -2.18
N ARG A 163 0.55 -9.22 -3.44
CA ARG A 163 1.71 -8.69 -4.17
C ARG A 163 1.98 -7.25 -3.76
N VAL A 164 3.15 -6.98 -3.19
CA VAL A 164 3.53 -5.63 -2.75
C VAL A 164 4.33 -4.91 -3.82
N SER A 165 3.95 -3.67 -4.12
CA SER A 165 4.71 -2.73 -4.95
C SER A 165 5.01 -1.44 -4.20
N VAL A 166 6.19 -0.87 -4.41
CA VAL A 166 6.61 0.40 -3.81
C VAL A 166 6.56 1.48 -4.87
N ALA A 167 5.81 2.54 -4.62
CA ALA A 167 5.77 3.72 -5.47
C ALA A 167 6.64 4.84 -4.89
N ASP A 168 7.53 5.38 -5.72
CA ASP A 168 8.23 6.61 -5.40
C ASP A 168 7.25 7.79 -5.50
N ILE A 169 7.16 8.56 -4.42
CA ILE A 169 6.37 9.78 -4.34
C ILE A 169 7.23 11.03 -4.05
N GLY A 170 8.55 10.88 -4.08
CA GLY A 170 9.53 11.95 -3.89
C GLY A 170 9.94 12.17 -2.43
N LEU A 171 9.80 11.18 -1.57
CA LEU A 171 10.24 11.22 -0.18
C LEU A 171 11.67 10.66 -0.04
N ASP A 172 12.50 11.33 0.74
CA ASP A 172 13.85 10.86 1.05
C ASP A 172 13.83 9.77 2.13
N VAL A 173 14.17 8.56 1.74
CA VAL A 173 14.26 7.37 2.61
C VAL A 173 15.70 6.93 2.89
N SER A 174 16.68 7.74 2.54
CA SER A 174 18.11 7.42 2.68
C SER A 174 18.55 7.15 4.12
N ARG A 175 17.76 7.63 5.10
CA ARG A 175 17.99 7.43 6.54
C ARG A 175 17.29 6.20 7.12
N SER A 176 16.67 5.36 6.28
CA SER A 176 16.10 4.09 6.77
C SER A 176 17.18 3.24 7.42
N THR A 177 16.89 2.72 8.60
CA THR A 177 17.83 1.86 9.36
C THR A 177 17.64 0.37 9.06
N ILE A 178 16.55 0.01 8.38
CA ILE A 178 16.16 -1.36 8.04
C ILE A 178 16.10 -1.52 6.53
N GLY A 179 16.50 -2.68 6.02
CA GLY A 179 16.38 -2.99 4.60
C GLY A 179 16.18 -4.47 4.33
N VAL A 180 15.48 -4.78 3.25
CA VAL A 180 15.43 -6.12 2.68
C VAL A 180 16.67 -6.34 1.84
N VAL A 181 17.42 -7.40 2.15
CA VAL A 181 18.63 -7.79 1.45
C VAL A 181 18.27 -8.44 0.12
N GLU A 182 18.92 -8.01 -0.95
CA GLU A 182 18.79 -8.55 -2.29
C GLU A 182 20.05 -9.38 -2.67
N SER A 183 19.94 -10.21 -3.70
CA SER A 183 21.07 -11.02 -4.17
C SER A 183 22.31 -10.20 -4.53
N ALA A 184 22.10 -8.98 -5.05
CA ALA A 184 23.19 -8.05 -5.37
C ALA A 184 23.95 -7.58 -4.12
N ASP A 185 23.24 -7.35 -3.01
CA ASP A 185 23.86 -6.95 -1.74
C ASP A 185 24.73 -8.09 -1.21
N VAL A 186 24.21 -9.32 -1.23
CA VAL A 186 24.95 -10.51 -0.81
C VAL A 186 26.19 -10.69 -1.68
N ALA A 187 26.08 -10.54 -2.99
CA ALA A 187 27.20 -10.64 -3.91
C ALA A 187 28.28 -9.59 -3.64
N ALA A 188 27.89 -8.38 -3.24
CA ALA A 188 28.83 -7.31 -2.90
C ALA A 188 29.53 -7.53 -1.55
N TRP A 189 28.89 -8.24 -0.62
CA TRP A 189 29.43 -8.49 0.74
C TRP A 189 30.33 -9.74 0.78
N LEU A 190 30.11 -10.71 -0.14
CA LEU A 190 30.92 -11.91 -0.19
C LEU A 190 32.29 -11.61 -0.81
N PRO A 191 33.39 -12.02 -0.17
CA PRO A 191 34.72 -11.91 -0.80
C PRO A 191 34.75 -12.76 -2.08
N GLY A 192 35.35 -12.22 -3.13
CA GLY A 192 35.58 -12.96 -4.36
C GLY A 192 36.39 -14.25 -4.07
N ARG A 193 35.85 -15.40 -4.45
CA ARG A 193 36.61 -16.64 -4.39
C ARG A 193 37.67 -16.63 -5.49
N GLU A 194 38.94 -16.76 -5.12
CA GLU A 194 39.98 -17.09 -6.08
C GLU A 194 39.70 -18.48 -6.68
N ARG A 195 39.93 -18.62 -8.01
CA ARG A 195 39.65 -19.86 -8.75
C ARG A 195 40.38 -21.06 -8.20
N ASP A 196 41.49 -20.88 -7.46
CA ASP A 196 42.37 -21.91 -6.93
C ASP A 196 42.25 -22.13 -5.41
N SER A 197 41.20 -21.58 -4.76
CA SER A 197 40.95 -21.84 -3.34
C SER A 197 40.40 -23.27 -3.17
N HIS A 198 41.28 -24.23 -3.01
CA HIS A 198 40.92 -25.56 -2.54
C HIS A 198 40.58 -25.53 -1.04
N LYS A 199 39.71 -26.46 -0.62
CA LYS A 199 39.36 -26.68 0.80
C LYS A 199 40.59 -27.04 1.60
#